data_6526647fd7cbf714f77aa6c4274195aa
#
_entry.id   6526647fd7cbf714f77aa6c4274195aa
#
_cell.length_a   1.000
_cell.length_b   1.000
_cell.length_c   1.000
_cell.angle_alpha   90.00
_cell.angle_beta   90.00
_cell.angle_gamma   90.00
#
_symmetry.space_group_name_H-M   'P 1'
#
loop_
_entity.id
_entity.type
_entity.pdbx_description
1 polymer ?
#
loop_
_entity_poly.entity_id
_entity_poly.type
_entity_poly.pdbx_seq_one_letter_code
_entity_poly.pdbx_strand_id
1 'polypeptide(L)'
;MKSIRDRLAVLLLMLCLLVWGAVPVLAAETVDETRIGSIKILLCDTETAAPLRGGELTLYRVASVSKNGADMSFTYTNGFENCGIALDNVSESTLASRLAEKVAPNAQAVTKTVNDSGIDVFDDLKPGLYLIVQKQAAEGYDAIQPFLVTVPIMENGQYVYDVDAHPKAGTASRKTTQTPPTQEVLPALPQTGQLNWPVPVLAVTGAVLVAAGVVLKKRSGQNEK
;
A
#
# COMPACT_ATOMS: atom_id res chain seq x y z
N MET A 1 -36.10 -43.42 -46.63
CA MET A 1 -35.49 -44.08 -45.44
C MET A 1 -34.28 -43.30 -45.03
N LYS A 2 -34.39 -42.41 -44.03
CA LYS A 2 -33.20 -41.76 -43.43
C LYS A 2 -32.38 -42.84 -42.76
N SER A 3 -31.14 -42.96 -43.16
CA SER A 3 -30.27 -44.07 -42.83
C SER A 3 -30.00 -44.13 -41.33
N ILE A 4 -29.92 -45.33 -40.76
CA ILE A 4 -29.55 -45.58 -39.36
C ILE A 4 -28.26 -44.82 -39.00
N ARG A 5 -27.40 -44.55 -39.98
CA ARG A 5 -26.17 -43.76 -39.88
C ARG A 5 -26.45 -42.30 -39.50
N ASP A 6 -27.53 -41.68 -40.04
CA ASP A 6 -27.87 -40.27 -39.75
C ASP A 6 -28.40 -40.13 -38.34
N ARG A 7 -29.16 -41.14 -37.83
CA ARG A 7 -29.66 -41.18 -36.46
C ARG A 7 -28.53 -41.41 -35.47
N LEU A 8 -27.56 -42.27 -35.83
CA LEU A 8 -26.37 -42.52 -35.01
C LEU A 8 -25.48 -41.26 -34.90
N ALA A 9 -25.31 -40.54 -36.03
CA ALA A 9 -24.53 -39.30 -36.09
C ALA A 9 -25.15 -38.18 -35.23
N VAL A 10 -26.49 -38.04 -35.27
CA VAL A 10 -27.21 -37.08 -34.42
C VAL A 10 -27.10 -37.42 -32.93
N LEU A 11 -27.17 -38.74 -32.61
CA LEU A 11 -27.05 -39.21 -31.22
C LEU A 11 -25.61 -38.98 -30.66
N LEU A 12 -24.59 -39.21 -31.52
CA LEU A 12 -23.19 -38.96 -31.20
C LEU A 12 -22.91 -37.48 -31.02
N LEU A 13 -23.52 -36.62 -31.85
CA LEU A 13 -23.40 -35.15 -31.75
C LEU A 13 -24.07 -34.62 -30.50
N MET A 14 -25.25 -35.14 -30.11
CA MET A 14 -25.90 -34.81 -28.83
C MET A 14 -25.08 -35.26 -27.61
N LEU A 15 -24.46 -36.44 -27.70
CA LEU A 15 -23.60 -36.96 -26.63
C LEU A 15 -22.34 -36.08 -26.45
N CYS A 16 -21.73 -35.63 -27.56
CA CYS A 16 -20.61 -34.68 -27.50
C CYS A 16 -20.98 -33.32 -26.89
N LEU A 17 -22.18 -32.81 -27.22
CA LEU A 17 -22.68 -31.56 -26.62
C LEU A 17 -22.95 -31.67 -25.11
N LEU A 18 -23.38 -32.84 -24.63
CA LEU A 18 -23.57 -33.10 -23.22
C LEU A 18 -22.25 -33.17 -22.41
N VAL A 19 -21.18 -33.67 -23.04
CA VAL A 19 -19.85 -33.76 -22.39
C VAL A 19 -19.15 -32.40 -22.33
N TRP A 20 -19.39 -31.50 -23.28
CA TRP A 20 -18.80 -30.15 -23.29
C TRP A 20 -19.51 -29.17 -22.35
N GLY A 21 -20.69 -29.49 -21.83
CA GLY A 21 -21.46 -28.64 -20.92
C GLY A 21 -21.08 -28.74 -19.43
N ALA A 22 -20.24 -29.69 -19.03
CA ALA A 22 -19.80 -29.84 -17.66
C ALA A 22 -18.55 -28.96 -17.41
N VAL A 23 -18.71 -27.64 -17.39
CA VAL A 23 -17.70 -26.75 -16.79
C VAL A 23 -17.71 -27.05 -15.30
N PRO A 24 -16.60 -27.50 -14.68
CA PRO A 24 -16.57 -27.65 -13.23
C PRO A 24 -16.78 -26.24 -12.64
N VAL A 25 -17.92 -26.03 -12.02
CA VAL A 25 -18.12 -24.87 -11.15
C VAL A 25 -17.19 -25.10 -9.99
N LEU A 26 -16.01 -24.45 -10.02
CA LEU A 26 -15.16 -24.31 -8.85
C LEU A 26 -16.00 -23.59 -7.80
N ALA A 27 -16.44 -24.34 -6.77
CA ALA A 27 -17.11 -23.75 -5.64
C ALA A 27 -16.17 -22.68 -5.06
N ALA A 28 -16.61 -21.43 -5.02
CA ALA A 28 -15.84 -20.37 -4.40
C ALA A 28 -15.58 -20.76 -2.94
N GLU A 29 -14.31 -20.82 -2.55
CA GLU A 29 -13.93 -21.14 -1.18
C GLU A 29 -14.60 -20.14 -0.22
N THR A 30 -15.11 -20.62 0.90
CA THR A 30 -15.74 -19.77 1.92
C THR A 30 -14.80 -19.59 3.09
N VAL A 31 -14.83 -18.40 3.72
CA VAL A 31 -14.10 -18.20 4.98
C VAL A 31 -14.66 -19.15 6.04
N ASP A 32 -13.78 -19.91 6.66
CA ASP A 32 -14.12 -20.71 7.85
C ASP A 32 -13.95 -19.82 9.09
N GLU A 33 -15.06 -19.33 9.63
CA GLU A 33 -15.08 -18.42 10.77
C GLU A 33 -14.65 -19.09 12.09
N THR A 34 -14.55 -20.40 12.10
CA THR A 34 -14.15 -21.18 13.28
C THR A 34 -12.65 -21.48 13.31
N ARG A 35 -12.00 -21.41 12.16
CA ARG A 35 -10.58 -21.67 12.03
C ARG A 35 -9.77 -20.53 12.63
N ILE A 36 -8.83 -20.88 13.49
CA ILE A 36 -7.84 -19.94 14.04
C ILE A 36 -6.63 -19.85 13.11
N GLY A 37 -5.98 -18.72 13.13
CA GLY A 37 -4.76 -18.46 12.35
C GLY A 37 -3.72 -17.70 13.13
N SER A 38 -2.71 -17.21 12.44
CA SER A 38 -1.62 -16.43 13.01
C SER A 38 -1.20 -15.27 12.09
N ILE A 39 -0.56 -14.28 12.69
CA ILE A 39 0.13 -13.19 11.96
C ILE A 39 1.59 -13.19 12.41
N LYS A 40 2.48 -13.47 11.47
CA LYS A 40 3.93 -13.36 11.67
C LYS A 40 4.39 -12.04 11.07
N ILE A 41 5.12 -11.26 11.85
CA ILE A 41 5.65 -9.94 11.46
C ILE A 41 7.16 -9.98 11.52
N LEU A 42 7.82 -9.51 10.46
CA LEU A 42 9.27 -9.33 10.42
C LEU A 42 9.58 -7.83 10.35
N LEU A 43 10.29 -7.31 11.35
CA LEU A 43 10.82 -5.95 11.35
C LEU A 43 12.25 -5.94 10.81
N CYS A 44 12.50 -5.08 9.84
CA CYS A 44 13.82 -4.91 9.23
C CYS A 44 14.21 -3.43 9.12
N ASP A 45 15.50 -3.18 9.10
CA ASP A 45 16.10 -1.90 8.73
C ASP A 45 15.86 -1.61 7.24
N THR A 46 15.48 -0.39 6.90
CA THR A 46 15.14 0.01 5.50
C THR A 46 16.32 -0.06 4.55
N GLU A 47 17.53 0.19 5.05
CA GLU A 47 18.72 0.32 4.21
C GLU A 47 19.46 -1.01 4.07
N THR A 48 19.55 -1.76 5.17
CA THR A 48 20.38 -2.98 5.24
C THR A 48 19.56 -4.26 5.14
N ALA A 49 18.22 -4.18 5.26
CA ALA A 49 17.33 -5.31 5.41
C ALA A 49 17.67 -6.24 6.62
N ALA A 50 18.50 -5.76 7.54
CA ALA A 50 18.84 -6.51 8.74
C ALA A 50 17.65 -6.58 9.70
N PRO A 51 17.39 -7.72 10.35
CA PRO A 51 16.34 -7.85 11.35
C PRO A 51 16.55 -6.87 12.51
N LEU A 52 15.47 -6.23 12.95
CA LEU A 52 15.47 -5.31 14.09
C LEU A 52 14.92 -6.01 15.32
N ARG A 53 15.73 -6.06 16.37
CA ARG A 53 15.36 -6.59 17.68
C ARG A 53 14.82 -5.49 18.59
N GLY A 54 13.97 -5.88 19.50
CA GLY A 54 13.41 -4.97 20.49
C GLY A 54 12.31 -4.08 19.92
N GLY A 55 11.78 -3.24 20.79
CA GLY A 55 10.54 -2.53 20.51
C GLY A 55 9.31 -3.38 20.83
N GLU A 56 8.15 -2.76 20.80
CA GLU A 56 6.88 -3.40 21.16
C GLU A 56 5.85 -3.24 20.04
N LEU A 57 5.28 -4.35 19.61
CA LEU A 57 4.15 -4.41 18.69
C LEU A 57 2.87 -4.71 19.48
N THR A 58 1.83 -3.95 19.19
CA THR A 58 0.50 -4.17 19.75
C THR A 58 -0.48 -4.48 18.64
N LEU A 59 -1.14 -5.61 18.76
CA LEU A 59 -2.19 -6.09 17.88
C LEU A 59 -3.55 -5.77 18.47
N TYR A 60 -4.43 -5.15 17.69
CA TYR A 60 -5.84 -4.93 18.01
C TYR A 60 -6.71 -5.65 17.00
N ARG A 61 -7.74 -6.35 17.47
CA ARG A 61 -8.78 -6.88 16.58
C ARG A 61 -9.80 -5.78 16.32
N VAL A 62 -9.77 -5.21 15.11
CA VAL A 62 -10.65 -4.09 14.70
C VAL A 62 -12.05 -4.58 14.37
N ALA A 63 -12.14 -5.65 13.59
CA ALA A 63 -13.41 -6.18 13.11
C ALA A 63 -13.37 -7.70 12.98
N SER A 64 -14.52 -8.35 13.14
CA SER A 64 -14.73 -9.72 12.66
C SER A 64 -14.97 -9.71 11.16
N VAL A 65 -14.55 -10.76 10.49
CA VAL A 65 -14.84 -10.99 9.08
C VAL A 65 -15.92 -12.05 8.95
N SER A 66 -16.90 -11.80 8.07
CA SER A 66 -17.83 -12.79 7.60
C SER A 66 -17.91 -12.73 6.08
N LYS A 67 -18.28 -13.82 5.44
CA LYS A 67 -18.48 -13.87 4.01
C LYS A 67 -19.96 -13.66 3.69
N ASN A 68 -20.26 -12.64 2.92
CA ASN A 68 -21.58 -12.42 2.36
C ASN A 68 -21.52 -12.53 0.83
N GLY A 69 -21.77 -13.72 0.30
CA GLY A 69 -21.64 -13.98 -1.14
C GLY A 69 -20.17 -14.06 -1.61
N ALA A 70 -19.78 -13.23 -2.56
CA ALA A 70 -18.41 -13.16 -3.10
C ALA A 70 -17.49 -12.26 -2.27
N ASP A 71 -18.06 -11.32 -1.48
CA ASP A 71 -17.33 -10.29 -0.78
C ASP A 71 -17.15 -10.61 0.71
N MET A 72 -16.03 -10.17 1.27
CA MET A 72 -15.83 -10.14 2.72
C MET A 72 -16.52 -8.91 3.29
N SER A 73 -17.31 -9.11 4.35
CA SER A 73 -17.87 -8.04 5.16
C SER A 73 -17.18 -7.96 6.52
N PHE A 74 -17.00 -6.75 7.01
CA PHE A 74 -16.34 -6.47 8.27
C PHE A 74 -17.35 -5.88 9.26
N THR A 75 -17.39 -6.45 10.48
CA THR A 75 -18.21 -5.92 11.57
C THR A 75 -17.29 -5.54 12.72
N TYR A 76 -17.34 -4.29 13.14
CA TYR A 76 -16.49 -3.78 14.22
C TYR A 76 -16.61 -4.62 15.50
N THR A 77 -15.49 -4.79 16.19
CA THR A 77 -15.41 -5.44 17.51
C THR A 77 -15.21 -4.40 18.62
N ASN A 78 -15.31 -4.87 19.88
CA ASN A 78 -15.17 -4.03 21.07
C ASN A 78 -13.96 -3.10 21.01
N GLY A 79 -14.23 -1.81 21.17
CA GLY A 79 -13.24 -0.77 21.11
C GLY A 79 -13.15 0.01 19.80
N PHE A 80 -13.90 -0.41 18.77
CA PHE A 80 -13.95 0.26 17.47
C PHE A 80 -15.37 0.56 16.97
N GLU A 81 -16.43 0.08 17.62
CA GLU A 81 -17.82 0.22 17.15
C GLU A 81 -18.24 1.67 16.91
N ASN A 82 -17.67 2.60 17.66
CA ASN A 82 -18.04 4.02 17.59
C ASN A 82 -16.92 4.89 16.97
N CYS A 83 -15.99 4.30 16.23
CA CYS A 83 -14.88 5.06 15.65
C CYS A 83 -15.32 5.97 14.47
N GLY A 84 -16.49 5.74 13.88
CA GLY A 84 -17.05 6.55 12.79
C GLY A 84 -16.28 6.45 11.47
N ILE A 85 -15.49 5.40 11.27
CA ILE A 85 -14.70 5.14 10.06
C ILE A 85 -15.37 4.01 9.29
N ALA A 86 -15.57 4.14 7.99
CA ALA A 86 -16.08 3.06 7.15
C ALA A 86 -14.97 2.05 6.82
N LEU A 87 -15.32 0.75 6.73
CA LEU A 87 -14.41 -0.34 6.33
C LEU A 87 -14.66 -0.81 4.89
N ASP A 88 -15.20 0.05 4.04
CA ASP A 88 -15.55 -0.30 2.65
C ASP A 88 -14.30 -0.56 1.80
N ASN A 89 -13.19 0.06 2.15
CA ASN A 89 -11.90 -0.13 1.49
C ASN A 89 -10.77 -0.30 2.50
N VAL A 90 -10.55 -1.54 2.93
CA VAL A 90 -9.49 -1.88 3.91
C VAL A 90 -8.06 -1.73 3.35
N SER A 91 -7.92 -1.52 2.05
CA SER A 91 -6.62 -1.28 1.39
C SER A 91 -6.24 0.20 1.32
N GLU A 92 -7.07 1.11 1.84
CA GLU A 92 -6.74 2.54 1.90
C GLU A 92 -5.52 2.78 2.80
N SER A 93 -4.50 3.46 2.29
CA SER A 93 -3.21 3.64 2.97
C SER A 93 -3.30 4.43 4.28
N THR A 94 -4.31 5.29 4.44
CA THR A 94 -4.51 6.12 5.64
C THR A 94 -5.40 5.47 6.68
N LEU A 95 -6.11 4.39 6.32
CA LEU A 95 -7.10 3.75 7.19
C LEU A 95 -6.48 3.26 8.50
N ALA A 96 -5.32 2.62 8.44
CA ALA A 96 -4.63 2.10 9.61
C ALA A 96 -4.29 3.21 10.61
N SER A 97 -3.76 4.34 10.15
CA SER A 97 -3.42 5.48 11.00
C SER A 97 -4.66 6.11 11.63
N ARG A 98 -5.74 6.27 10.85
CA ARG A 98 -7.03 6.78 11.34
C ARG A 98 -7.64 5.87 12.41
N LEU A 99 -7.55 4.55 12.23
CA LEU A 99 -8.02 3.59 13.22
C LEU A 99 -7.14 3.61 14.49
N ALA A 100 -5.82 3.75 14.34
CA ALA A 100 -4.90 3.84 15.46
C ALA A 100 -5.18 5.04 16.37
N GLU A 101 -5.64 6.17 15.81
CA GLU A 101 -6.05 7.37 16.56
C GLU A 101 -7.39 7.18 17.31
N LYS A 102 -8.20 6.21 16.89
CA LYS A 102 -9.56 5.96 17.41
C LYS A 102 -9.65 4.74 18.32
N VAL A 103 -8.52 4.12 18.66
CA VAL A 103 -8.50 2.97 19.58
C VAL A 103 -9.08 3.38 20.92
N ALA A 104 -10.19 2.76 21.32
CA ALA A 104 -10.79 3.03 22.61
C ALA A 104 -9.97 2.40 23.76
N PRO A 105 -10.02 2.95 24.98
CA PRO A 105 -9.27 2.44 26.14
C PRO A 105 -9.61 0.98 26.51
N ASN A 106 -10.81 0.51 26.15
CA ASN A 106 -11.29 -0.85 26.39
C ASN A 106 -11.04 -1.80 25.21
N ALA A 107 -10.36 -1.36 24.15
CA ALA A 107 -10.03 -2.22 23.03
C ALA A 107 -9.14 -3.38 23.48
N GLN A 108 -9.49 -4.60 23.06
CA GLN A 108 -8.68 -5.77 23.35
C GLN A 108 -7.37 -5.70 22.54
N ALA A 109 -6.26 -5.79 23.26
CA ALA A 109 -4.94 -5.69 22.69
C ALA A 109 -4.04 -6.83 23.17
N VAL A 110 -3.17 -7.30 22.28
CA VAL A 110 -2.06 -8.20 22.61
C VAL A 110 -0.78 -7.47 22.27
N THR A 111 0.08 -7.26 23.27
CA THR A 111 1.39 -6.60 23.08
C THR A 111 2.49 -7.64 23.24
N LYS A 112 3.45 -7.62 22.32
CA LYS A 112 4.64 -8.46 22.34
C LYS A 112 5.89 -7.63 22.10
N THR A 113 7.01 -8.09 22.66
CA THR A 113 8.33 -7.53 22.39
C THR A 113 8.99 -8.30 21.25
N VAL A 114 9.47 -7.59 20.26
CA VAL A 114 10.12 -8.18 19.09
C VAL A 114 11.42 -8.88 19.50
N ASN A 115 11.56 -10.12 19.12
CA ASN A 115 12.71 -10.96 19.48
C ASN A 115 14.00 -10.59 18.73
N ASP A 116 15.10 -11.27 19.05
CA ASP A 116 16.43 -11.01 18.46
C ASP A 116 16.49 -11.29 16.95
N SER A 117 15.57 -12.06 16.40
CA SER A 117 15.46 -12.33 14.96
C SER A 117 14.60 -11.30 14.23
N GLY A 118 14.12 -10.26 14.91
CA GLY A 118 13.22 -9.25 14.34
C GLY A 118 11.81 -9.78 14.07
N ILE A 119 11.48 -10.98 14.57
CA ILE A 119 10.22 -11.66 14.29
C ILE A 119 9.32 -11.59 15.51
N ASP A 120 8.05 -11.30 15.29
CA ASP A 120 6.99 -11.52 16.25
C ASP A 120 5.84 -12.30 15.61
N VAL A 121 5.24 -13.22 16.36
CA VAL A 121 4.13 -14.05 15.88
C VAL A 121 2.96 -13.92 16.84
N PHE A 122 1.81 -13.48 16.33
CA PHE A 122 0.55 -13.45 17.04
C PHE A 122 -0.27 -14.67 16.64
N ASP A 123 -0.47 -15.58 17.58
CA ASP A 123 -1.16 -16.84 17.40
C ASP A 123 -2.62 -16.77 17.89
N ASP A 124 -3.38 -17.84 17.69
CA ASP A 124 -4.76 -18.02 18.16
C ASP A 124 -5.73 -16.91 17.68
N LEU A 125 -5.50 -16.40 16.49
CA LEU A 125 -6.29 -15.32 15.92
C LEU A 125 -7.54 -15.86 15.22
N LYS A 126 -8.70 -15.37 15.63
CA LYS A 126 -9.97 -15.61 14.92
C LYS A 126 -10.01 -14.81 13.62
N PRO A 127 -10.74 -15.27 12.60
CA PRO A 127 -10.93 -14.48 11.37
C PRO A 127 -11.37 -13.05 11.67
N GLY A 128 -10.68 -12.08 11.06
CA GLY A 128 -10.92 -10.67 11.31
C GLY A 128 -9.95 -9.71 10.64
N LEU A 129 -10.20 -8.43 10.85
CA LEU A 129 -9.30 -7.34 10.50
C LEU A 129 -8.50 -6.95 11.75
N TYR A 130 -7.20 -6.91 11.61
CA TYR A 130 -6.26 -6.62 12.69
C TYR A 130 -5.47 -5.36 12.40
N LEU A 131 -5.34 -4.50 13.40
CA LEU A 131 -4.49 -3.31 13.37
C LEU A 131 -3.23 -3.58 14.19
N ILE A 132 -2.09 -3.40 13.58
CA ILE A 132 -0.78 -3.50 14.24
C ILE A 132 -0.22 -2.10 14.42
N VAL A 133 0.15 -1.79 15.67
CA VAL A 133 0.73 -0.50 16.07
C VAL A 133 2.02 -0.76 16.83
N GLN A 134 3.09 -0.12 16.43
CA GLN A 134 4.32 -0.16 17.20
C GLN A 134 4.26 0.88 18.32
N LYS A 135 4.14 0.41 19.58
CA LYS A 135 4.08 1.27 20.77
C LYS A 135 5.44 1.79 21.19
N GLN A 136 6.46 0.96 21.02
CA GLN A 136 7.85 1.31 21.27
C GLN A 136 8.69 0.90 20.07
N ALA A 137 9.45 1.85 19.52
CA ALA A 137 10.37 1.56 18.44
C ALA A 137 11.60 0.78 18.94
N ALA A 138 12.25 0.05 18.04
CA ALA A 138 13.59 -0.49 18.33
C ALA A 138 14.58 0.65 18.61
N GLU A 139 15.60 0.39 19.42
CA GLU A 139 16.58 1.40 19.80
C GLU A 139 17.31 1.96 18.58
N GLY A 140 17.34 3.27 18.45
CA GLY A 140 17.98 3.97 17.31
C GLY A 140 17.09 4.08 16.06
N TYR A 141 15.85 3.63 16.12
CA TYR A 141 14.93 3.66 14.98
C TYR A 141 13.67 4.49 15.29
N ASP A 142 13.02 4.93 14.22
CA ASP A 142 11.68 5.50 14.32
C ASP A 142 10.63 4.39 14.34
N ALA A 143 9.47 4.65 14.94
CA ALA A 143 8.37 3.70 14.93
C ALA A 143 7.83 3.53 13.50
N ILE A 144 7.49 2.29 13.16
CA ILE A 144 6.82 2.01 11.90
C ILE A 144 5.40 2.57 11.90
N GLN A 145 4.89 2.89 10.72
CA GLN A 145 3.51 3.31 10.57
C GLN A 145 2.55 2.16 10.92
N PRO A 146 1.40 2.44 11.54
CA PRO A 146 0.36 1.46 11.75
C PRO A 146 -0.06 0.82 10.42
N PHE A 147 -0.38 -0.46 10.45
CA PHE A 147 -0.85 -1.18 9.27
C PHE A 147 -1.94 -2.19 9.61
N LEU A 148 -2.69 -2.59 8.59
CA LEU A 148 -3.79 -3.54 8.71
C LEU A 148 -3.41 -4.87 8.10
N VAL A 149 -3.88 -5.94 8.73
CA VAL A 149 -3.78 -7.32 8.22
C VAL A 149 -5.13 -8.01 8.40
N THR A 150 -5.59 -8.71 7.38
CA THR A 150 -6.77 -9.59 7.47
C THR A 150 -6.34 -11.02 7.75
N VAL A 151 -7.11 -11.73 8.55
CA VAL A 151 -7.01 -13.18 8.72
C VAL A 151 -8.39 -13.75 8.40
N PRO A 152 -8.52 -14.62 7.40
CA PRO A 152 -7.52 -15.03 6.42
C PRO A 152 -7.28 -13.98 5.33
N ILE A 153 -6.19 -14.14 4.59
CA ILE A 153 -5.97 -13.48 3.30
C ILE A 153 -6.31 -14.44 2.16
N MET A 154 -6.58 -13.89 0.98
CA MET A 154 -6.79 -14.67 -0.23
C MET A 154 -5.48 -14.76 -1.02
N GLU A 155 -4.92 -15.95 -1.15
CA GLU A 155 -3.73 -16.22 -1.96
C GLU A 155 -4.04 -17.34 -2.95
N ASN A 156 -3.77 -17.10 -4.22
CA ASN A 156 -3.97 -18.09 -5.30
C ASN A 156 -5.37 -18.75 -5.31
N GLY A 157 -6.40 -18.01 -4.88
CA GLY A 157 -7.78 -18.48 -4.82
C GLY A 157 -8.13 -19.31 -3.59
N GLN A 158 -7.22 -19.39 -2.61
CA GLN A 158 -7.42 -20.09 -1.33
C GLN A 158 -7.28 -19.15 -0.15
N TYR A 159 -7.99 -19.43 0.95
CA TYR A 159 -7.87 -18.69 2.19
C TYR A 159 -6.71 -19.20 3.04
N VAL A 160 -5.72 -18.33 3.27
CA VAL A 160 -4.55 -18.59 4.12
C VAL A 160 -4.76 -17.91 5.46
N TYR A 161 -4.74 -18.70 6.54
CA TYR A 161 -4.99 -18.23 7.91
C TYR A 161 -3.70 -17.90 8.67
N ASP A 162 -2.58 -18.49 8.26
CA ASP A 162 -1.26 -18.19 8.81
C ASP A 162 -0.58 -17.15 7.90
N VAL A 163 -0.75 -15.89 8.26
CA VAL A 163 -0.37 -14.74 7.41
C VAL A 163 1.04 -14.30 7.74
N ASP A 164 1.91 -14.28 6.73
CA ASP A 164 3.25 -13.71 6.82
C ASP A 164 3.19 -12.23 6.39
N ALA A 165 3.08 -11.35 7.37
CA ALA A 165 2.96 -9.92 7.13
C ALA A 165 4.35 -9.30 7.00
N HIS A 166 4.73 -8.99 5.75
CA HIS A 166 5.91 -8.17 5.44
C HIS A 166 5.43 -6.76 5.11
N PRO A 167 5.15 -5.91 6.09
CA PRO A 167 4.68 -4.58 5.79
C PRO A 167 5.80 -3.82 5.08
N LYS A 168 5.49 -3.21 3.92
CA LYS A 168 6.38 -2.22 3.30
C LYS A 168 6.70 -1.08 4.28
N ALA A 169 5.83 -0.88 5.28
CA ALA A 169 6.00 0.01 6.41
C ALA A 169 6.68 -0.65 7.62
N GLY A 170 6.99 -1.94 7.56
CA GLY A 170 7.72 -2.67 8.61
C GLY A 170 9.22 -2.47 8.59
N THR A 171 9.68 -1.64 7.66
CA THR A 171 11.05 -1.17 7.61
C THR A 171 11.13 0.13 8.39
N ALA A 172 11.79 0.10 9.54
CA ALA A 172 12.02 1.28 10.36
C ALA A 172 13.24 2.06 9.83
N SER A 173 13.06 3.37 9.68
CA SER A 173 14.17 4.27 9.37
C SER A 173 15.00 4.50 10.62
N ARG A 174 16.32 4.49 10.46
CA ARG A 174 17.24 4.85 11.55
C ARG A 174 17.03 6.31 11.96
N LYS A 175 16.90 6.57 13.26
CA LYS A 175 16.88 7.92 13.78
C LYS A 175 18.16 8.64 13.36
N THR A 176 18.03 9.65 12.53
CA THR A 176 19.13 10.58 12.30
C THR A 176 19.26 11.42 13.58
N THR A 177 20.19 11.05 14.47
CA THR A 177 20.59 11.96 15.53
C THR A 177 21.28 13.12 14.83
N GLN A 178 20.51 14.17 14.54
CA GLN A 178 21.12 15.46 14.23
C GLN A 178 21.82 15.91 15.50
N THR A 179 23.08 15.53 15.66
CA THR A 179 24.00 16.30 16.49
C THR A 179 23.91 17.73 15.92
N PRO A 180 23.55 18.74 16.75
CA PRO A 180 23.58 20.10 16.25
C PRO A 180 24.94 20.29 15.59
N PRO A 181 25.02 20.78 14.34
CA PRO A 181 26.32 20.99 13.72
C PRO A 181 27.10 21.92 14.63
N THR A 182 28.18 21.40 15.25
CA THR A 182 29.27 22.26 15.67
C THR A 182 29.51 23.14 14.43
N GLN A 183 29.32 24.44 14.57
CA GLN A 183 29.61 25.38 13.49
C GLN A 183 31.09 25.26 13.15
N GLU A 184 31.44 24.26 12.35
CA GLU A 184 32.58 24.36 11.49
C GLU A 184 32.21 25.45 10.49
N VAL A 185 32.96 26.53 10.52
CA VAL A 185 32.94 27.56 9.48
C VAL A 185 33.26 26.86 8.19
N LEU A 186 32.22 26.35 7.50
CA LEU A 186 32.35 25.79 6.17
C LEU A 186 32.91 26.89 5.27
N PRO A 187 33.98 26.64 4.52
CA PRO A 187 34.37 27.52 3.47
C PRO A 187 33.15 27.76 2.57
N ALA A 188 32.80 29.02 2.33
CA ALA A 188 31.64 29.39 1.55
C ALA A 188 31.63 28.52 0.29
N LEU A 189 30.57 27.71 0.13
CA LEU A 189 30.36 26.99 -1.11
C LEU A 189 30.41 27.94 -2.25
N PRO A 190 31.19 27.67 -3.32
CA PRO A 190 31.14 28.51 -4.49
C PRO A 190 29.68 28.59 -4.93
N GLN A 191 29.08 29.77 -4.83
CA GLN A 191 27.78 30.03 -5.41
C GLN A 191 27.90 29.69 -6.90
N THR A 192 27.41 28.56 -7.31
CA THR A 192 27.07 28.31 -8.70
C THR A 192 25.84 29.18 -9.00
N GLY A 193 26.06 30.51 -8.95
CA GLY A 193 25.07 31.46 -9.36
C GLY A 193 24.72 31.16 -10.80
N GLN A 194 23.48 30.86 -11.04
CA GLN A 194 22.95 30.95 -12.39
C GLN A 194 23.28 32.33 -12.89
N LEU A 195 24.19 32.37 -13.86
CA LEU A 195 24.61 33.59 -14.51
C LEU A 195 23.41 34.11 -15.31
N ASN A 196 22.50 34.87 -14.66
CA ASN A 196 21.29 35.40 -15.28
C ASN A 196 21.58 36.57 -16.25
N TRP A 197 22.87 36.88 -16.45
CA TRP A 197 23.25 37.96 -17.37
C TRP A 197 22.88 37.72 -18.85
N PRO A 198 22.77 36.49 -19.37
CA PRO A 198 22.34 36.30 -20.76
C PRO A 198 20.91 36.76 -21.03
N VAL A 199 20.04 36.68 -20.02
CA VAL A 199 18.61 36.99 -20.18
C VAL A 199 18.39 38.51 -20.53
N PRO A 200 18.95 39.48 -19.80
CA PRO A 200 18.80 40.88 -20.18
C PRO A 200 19.49 41.21 -21.50
N VAL A 201 20.62 40.58 -21.83
CA VAL A 201 21.30 40.79 -23.10
C VAL A 201 20.45 40.29 -24.28
N LEU A 202 19.86 39.14 -24.19
CA LEU A 202 18.96 38.60 -25.21
C LEU A 202 17.70 39.44 -25.35
N ALA A 203 17.13 39.93 -24.25
CA ALA A 203 15.97 40.82 -24.28
C ALA A 203 16.26 42.16 -25.00
N VAL A 204 17.38 42.77 -24.69
CA VAL A 204 17.80 44.04 -25.38
C VAL A 204 18.08 43.81 -26.86
N THR A 205 18.78 42.73 -27.20
CA THR A 205 19.08 42.38 -28.60
C THR A 205 17.79 42.12 -29.39
N GLY A 206 16.85 41.43 -28.81
CA GLY A 206 15.53 41.17 -29.43
C GLY A 206 14.75 42.45 -29.67
N ALA A 207 14.75 43.38 -28.69
CA ALA A 207 14.08 44.70 -28.84
C ALA A 207 14.71 45.57 -29.95
N VAL A 208 16.04 45.55 -30.04
CA VAL A 208 16.77 46.29 -31.12
C VAL A 208 16.44 45.72 -32.50
N LEU A 209 16.39 44.40 -32.65
CA LEU A 209 16.04 43.78 -33.94
C LEU A 209 14.60 44.11 -34.37
N VAL A 210 13.66 44.11 -33.43
CA VAL A 210 12.26 44.46 -33.69
C VAL A 210 12.18 45.94 -34.11
N ALA A 211 12.86 46.85 -33.41
CA ALA A 211 12.89 48.29 -33.76
C ALA A 211 13.50 48.51 -35.14
N ALA A 212 14.62 47.85 -35.46
CA ALA A 212 15.25 47.91 -36.78
C ALA A 212 14.32 47.40 -37.89
N GLY A 213 13.64 46.30 -37.66
CA GLY A 213 12.66 45.74 -38.61
C GLY A 213 11.49 46.67 -38.90
N VAL A 214 10.96 47.36 -37.87
CA VAL A 214 9.90 48.38 -38.04
C VAL A 214 10.39 49.58 -38.84
N VAL A 215 11.61 50.07 -38.58
CA VAL A 215 12.19 51.20 -39.30
C VAL A 215 12.44 50.84 -40.76
N LEU A 216 12.99 49.67 -41.05
CA LEU A 216 13.22 49.21 -42.42
C LEU A 216 11.91 49.04 -43.18
N LYS A 217 10.88 48.46 -42.57
CA LYS A 217 9.55 48.33 -43.16
C LYS A 217 8.93 49.68 -43.50
N LYS A 218 9.11 50.70 -42.62
CA LYS A 218 8.57 52.01 -42.83
C LYS A 218 9.30 52.72 -43.97
N ARG A 219 10.63 52.50 -44.14
CA ARG A 219 11.43 53.06 -45.27
C ARG A 219 11.10 52.41 -46.60
N SER A 220 10.86 51.06 -46.63
CA SER A 220 10.47 50.34 -47.83
C SER A 220 9.12 50.83 -48.39
N GLY A 221 8.16 51.15 -47.49
CA GLY A 221 6.83 51.62 -47.90
C GLY A 221 6.81 53.13 -48.37
N GLN A 222 7.91 53.89 -48.23
CA GLN A 222 7.99 55.23 -48.68
C GLN A 222 8.65 55.41 -50.12
N ASN A 223 9.26 54.32 -50.62
CA ASN A 223 9.87 54.28 -51.94
C ASN A 223 8.96 53.82 -53.09
N GLU A 224 7.70 53.45 -52.75
CA GLU A 224 6.69 53.09 -53.73
C GLU A 224 5.58 54.14 -53.94
N LYS A 225 5.85 55.40 -53.73
CA LYS A 225 4.92 56.45 -54.13
C LYS A 225 5.61 57.39 -55.08
#